data_3826dbd88f4676e0f1eccacfa0d22f55
#
_entry.id   3826dbd88f4676e0f1eccacfa0d22f55
#
_cell.length_a   1.000
_cell.length_b   1.000
_cell.length_c   1.000
_cell.angle_alpha   90.00
_cell.angle_beta   90.00
_cell.angle_gamma   90.00
#
_symmetry.space_group_name_H-M   'P 1'
#
loop_
_entity.id
_entity.type
_entity.pdbx_description
1 polymer ?
#
loop_
_entity_poly.entity_id
_entity_poly.type
_entity_poly.pdbx_seq_one_letter_code
_entity_poly.pdbx_strand_id
1 'polypeptide(L)'
;MITLKGCVAAALLLLSPLTQAADLQAQLTAFFAQRLAGFSDEVVVNIRTPENQRSTCDQPELSVIGNAKLWGNLSVQANCAGAKRYLQVNVQATGNYVVAAQAVARGSTLQPGSVKLARGRLDQLPPRTMLDITQAQDAVSLRDLAPDQPIQLSMLRQTWRIKAGQRVQVVATGDGFSVNGEGLALNNASVAQNARVRMSSGQIVSGIVNADGNILINL
;
A
#
# COMPACT_ATOMS: atom_id res chain seq x y z
N MET A 1 12.98 58.34 58.29
CA MET A 1 12.19 57.21 58.00
C MET A 1 11.76 57.31 56.54
N ILE A 2 12.49 56.59 55.66
CA ILE A 2 12.27 56.63 54.20
C ILE A 2 11.77 55.22 53.76
N THR A 3 10.54 55.14 53.30
CA THR A 3 9.94 53.90 52.81
C THR A 3 10.17 53.78 51.30
N LEU A 4 10.97 52.83 50.90
CA LEU A 4 11.29 52.46 49.51
C LEU A 4 10.21 51.51 48.98
N LYS A 5 9.38 51.95 48.04
CA LYS A 5 8.38 51.14 47.32
C LYS A 5 9.09 50.51 46.10
N GLY A 6 9.32 49.18 46.17
CA GLY A 6 9.83 48.40 45.05
C GLY A 6 8.73 48.10 44.02
N CYS A 7 8.92 48.54 42.74
CA CYS A 7 8.15 48.12 41.62
C CYS A 7 8.72 46.80 41.08
N VAL A 8 7.93 45.74 41.20
CA VAL A 8 8.21 44.47 40.53
C VAL A 8 7.54 44.53 39.16
N ALA A 9 8.32 44.73 38.11
CA ALA A 9 7.87 44.62 36.73
C ALA A 9 7.89 43.13 36.32
N ALA A 10 6.72 42.50 36.21
CA ALA A 10 6.56 41.16 35.67
C ALA A 10 6.67 41.22 34.13
N ALA A 11 7.79 40.74 33.60
CA ALA A 11 7.98 40.54 32.17
C ALA A 11 7.27 39.25 31.74
N LEU A 12 6.09 39.37 31.11
CA LEU A 12 5.42 38.28 30.39
C LEU A 12 6.21 37.98 29.10
N LEU A 13 6.99 36.94 29.12
CA LEU A 13 7.58 36.34 27.91
C LEU A 13 6.45 35.65 27.11
N LEU A 14 5.98 36.30 26.06
CA LEU A 14 5.12 35.71 25.04
C LEU A 14 5.95 34.67 24.24
N LEU A 15 5.83 33.39 24.63
CA LEU A 15 6.28 32.31 23.77
C LEU A 15 5.30 32.24 22.57
N SER A 16 5.66 32.91 21.48
CA SER A 16 5.01 32.69 20.19
C SER A 16 5.38 31.29 19.71
N PRO A 17 4.41 30.37 19.42
CA PRO A 17 4.73 29.11 18.78
C PRO A 17 5.28 29.44 17.39
N LEU A 18 6.54 29.09 17.14
CA LEU A 18 7.12 29.04 15.80
C LEU A 18 6.38 27.93 15.04
N THR A 19 5.32 28.27 14.33
CA THR A 19 4.75 27.42 13.30
C THR A 19 5.77 27.32 12.16
N GLN A 20 6.66 26.35 12.24
CA GLN A 20 7.50 25.98 11.11
C GLN A 20 6.56 25.49 10.01
N ALA A 21 6.49 26.23 8.91
CA ALA A 21 5.90 25.74 7.67
C ALA A 21 6.64 24.43 7.33
N ALA A 22 5.93 23.30 7.39
CA ALA A 22 6.54 22.03 7.08
C ALA A 22 7.02 22.08 5.62
N ASP A 23 8.31 21.81 5.40
CA ASP A 23 8.90 21.80 4.07
C ASP A 23 8.08 20.89 3.15
N LEU A 24 7.82 21.31 1.93
CA LEU A 24 7.06 20.57 0.92
C LEU A 24 7.60 19.13 0.73
N GLN A 25 8.90 18.95 0.88
CA GLN A 25 9.51 17.62 0.82
C GLN A 25 9.09 16.74 1.99
N ALA A 26 9.03 17.29 3.21
CA ALA A 26 8.57 16.58 4.38
C ALA A 26 7.08 16.20 4.26
N GLN A 27 6.25 17.10 3.73
CA GLN A 27 4.83 16.85 3.48
C GLN A 27 4.63 15.74 2.43
N LEU A 28 5.37 15.76 1.33
CA LEU A 28 5.35 14.71 0.32
C LEU A 28 5.83 13.37 0.89
N THR A 29 6.87 13.38 1.71
CA THR A 29 7.39 12.16 2.36
C THR A 29 6.33 11.57 3.29
N ALA A 30 5.69 12.38 4.14
CA ALA A 30 4.61 11.94 5.02
C ALA A 30 3.40 11.40 4.23
N PHE A 31 3.01 12.10 3.15
CA PHE A 31 1.93 11.70 2.26
C PHE A 31 2.15 10.32 1.64
N PHE A 32 3.36 10.03 1.14
CA PHE A 32 3.68 8.72 0.56
C PHE A 32 3.90 7.66 1.65
N ALA A 33 4.51 7.99 2.78
CA ALA A 33 4.66 7.06 3.90
C ALA A 33 3.32 6.54 4.39
N GLN A 34 2.32 7.41 4.53
CA GLN A 34 0.96 7.01 4.91
C GLN A 34 0.32 6.08 3.86
N ARG A 35 0.48 6.37 2.57
CA ARG A 35 -0.12 5.56 1.48
C ARG A 35 0.60 4.24 1.23
N LEU A 36 1.86 4.15 1.60
CA LEU A 36 2.68 2.96 1.48
C LEU A 36 2.76 2.15 2.79
N ALA A 37 2.04 2.58 3.83
CA ALA A 37 1.93 1.83 5.08
C ALA A 37 1.46 0.38 4.79
N GLY A 38 2.19 -0.59 5.34
CA GLY A 38 1.95 -2.02 5.08
C GLY A 38 2.71 -2.60 3.86
N PHE A 39 3.23 -1.76 2.95
CA PHE A 39 4.05 -2.20 1.82
C PHE A 39 5.52 -1.78 1.95
N SER A 40 5.77 -0.66 2.57
CA SER A 40 7.10 -0.08 2.72
C SER A 40 7.29 0.43 4.14
N ASP A 41 8.47 0.22 4.68
CA ASP A 41 8.92 0.70 6.00
C ASP A 41 9.85 1.92 5.89
N GLU A 42 10.30 2.25 4.68
CA GLU A 42 11.16 3.39 4.43
C GLU A 42 10.77 4.06 3.11
N VAL A 43 10.47 5.35 3.17
CA VAL A 43 10.09 6.16 2.01
C VAL A 43 10.95 7.41 1.94
N VAL A 44 11.60 7.61 0.79
CA VAL A 44 12.36 8.82 0.48
C VAL A 44 11.78 9.45 -0.77
N VAL A 45 11.43 10.73 -0.69
CA VAL A 45 10.87 11.49 -1.82
C VAL A 45 11.88 12.53 -2.29
N ASN A 46 12.15 12.56 -3.59
CA ASN A 46 12.99 13.56 -4.22
C ASN A 46 12.15 14.38 -5.20
N ILE A 47 12.02 15.67 -4.98
CA ILE A 47 11.29 16.59 -5.86
C ILE A 47 12.20 16.94 -7.05
N ARG A 48 11.75 16.60 -8.26
CA ARG A 48 12.48 16.91 -9.51
C ARG A 48 12.06 18.24 -10.13
N THR A 49 10.86 18.72 -9.79
CA THR A 49 10.37 20.03 -10.24
C THR A 49 11.25 21.14 -9.67
N PRO A 50 11.75 22.07 -10.52
CA PRO A 50 12.52 23.24 -10.06
C PRO A 50 11.77 24.06 -9.04
N GLU A 51 12.47 24.72 -8.11
CA GLU A 51 11.86 25.45 -7.01
C GLU A 51 10.91 26.55 -7.46
N ASN A 52 11.26 27.30 -8.49
CA ASN A 52 10.43 28.37 -9.07
C ASN A 52 9.11 27.88 -9.69
N GLN A 53 8.93 26.57 -9.87
CA GLN A 53 7.72 25.94 -10.40
C GLN A 53 6.93 25.15 -9.36
N ARG A 54 7.43 25.10 -8.12
CA ARG A 54 6.75 24.42 -7.01
C ARG A 54 5.57 25.24 -6.49
N SER A 55 4.75 24.59 -5.65
CA SER A 55 3.67 25.25 -4.94
C SER A 55 4.24 26.24 -3.93
N THR A 56 3.59 27.40 -3.81
CA THR A 56 4.01 28.47 -2.90
C THR A 56 3.20 28.53 -1.61
N CYS A 57 2.20 27.65 -1.43
CA CYS A 57 1.44 27.60 -0.18
C CYS A 57 2.04 26.62 0.81
N ASP A 58 1.87 26.91 2.10
CA ASP A 58 2.47 26.15 3.20
C ASP A 58 1.88 24.74 3.35
N GLN A 59 0.62 24.55 2.98
CA GLN A 59 -0.10 23.28 3.10
C GLN A 59 -0.91 22.97 1.82
N PRO A 60 -0.27 22.49 0.74
CA PRO A 60 -0.99 22.07 -0.46
C PRO A 60 -1.77 20.77 -0.21
N GLU A 61 -2.96 20.69 -0.77
CA GLU A 61 -3.67 19.42 -0.89
C GLU A 61 -2.99 18.57 -1.95
N LEU A 62 -2.43 17.41 -1.53
CA LEU A 62 -1.64 16.54 -2.39
C LEU A 62 -2.48 15.38 -2.93
N SER A 63 -2.38 15.11 -4.23
CA SER A 63 -3.01 13.95 -4.87
C SER A 63 -2.12 13.36 -5.97
N VAL A 64 -2.09 12.03 -6.07
CA VAL A 64 -1.37 11.33 -7.17
C VAL A 64 -2.27 11.29 -8.39
N ILE A 65 -1.70 11.57 -9.57
CA ILE A 65 -2.44 11.55 -10.83
C ILE A 65 -2.42 10.15 -11.42
N GLY A 66 -3.63 9.64 -11.73
CA GLY A 66 -3.82 8.35 -12.37
C GLY A 66 -3.71 7.16 -11.40
N ASN A 67 -3.81 5.94 -11.95
CA ASN A 67 -3.70 4.67 -11.22
C ASN A 67 -2.25 4.16 -11.19
N ALA A 68 -1.29 5.07 -11.05
CA ALA A 68 0.12 4.74 -11.07
C ALA A 68 0.52 3.99 -9.79
N LYS A 69 1.62 3.26 -9.88
CA LYS A 69 2.34 2.77 -8.69
C LYS A 69 2.62 3.95 -7.77
N LEU A 70 2.66 3.72 -6.46
CA LEU A 70 2.95 4.77 -5.48
C LEU A 70 4.46 5.00 -5.27
N TRP A 71 5.32 4.42 -6.13
CA TRP A 71 6.78 4.58 -6.10
C TRP A 71 7.37 4.70 -7.51
N GLY A 72 8.60 5.16 -7.59
CA GLY A 72 9.28 5.51 -8.83
C GLY A 72 9.04 6.97 -9.23
N ASN A 73 9.05 7.26 -10.53
CA ASN A 73 8.78 8.61 -11.04
C ASN A 73 7.28 8.82 -11.15
N LEU A 74 6.78 9.84 -10.48
CA LEU A 74 5.34 10.13 -10.35
C LEU A 74 5.06 11.62 -10.57
N SER A 75 3.82 11.92 -10.99
CA SER A 75 3.27 13.26 -10.99
C SER A 75 2.29 13.42 -9.83
N VAL A 76 2.53 14.40 -8.98
CA VAL A 76 1.68 14.77 -7.85
C VAL A 76 1.05 16.11 -8.13
N GLN A 77 -0.26 16.22 -8.00
CA GLN A 77 -0.95 17.50 -8.00
C GLN A 77 -0.90 18.10 -6.59
N ALA A 78 -0.41 19.31 -6.51
CA ALA A 78 -0.46 20.15 -5.32
C ALA A 78 -1.50 21.25 -5.57
N ASN A 79 -2.57 21.29 -4.79
CA ASN A 79 -3.65 22.26 -4.91
C ASN A 79 -3.59 23.25 -3.74
N CYS A 80 -3.47 24.52 -4.06
CA CYS A 80 -3.42 25.64 -3.12
C CYS A 80 -4.63 26.55 -3.35
N ALA A 81 -5.71 26.34 -2.60
CA ALA A 81 -6.92 27.17 -2.70
C ALA A 81 -7.43 27.33 -4.15
N GLY A 82 -7.41 26.25 -4.94
CA GLY A 82 -7.84 26.23 -6.34
C GLY A 82 -6.71 26.42 -7.37
N ALA A 83 -5.56 26.93 -6.98
CA ALA A 83 -4.36 26.98 -7.84
C ALA A 83 -3.66 25.61 -7.85
N LYS A 84 -3.75 24.91 -8.97
CA LYS A 84 -3.16 23.56 -9.15
C LYS A 84 -1.76 23.67 -9.74
N ARG A 85 -0.82 22.98 -9.13
CA ARG A 85 0.54 22.75 -9.64
C ARG A 85 0.84 21.28 -9.74
N TYR A 86 1.67 20.90 -10.69
CA TYR A 86 2.06 19.51 -10.93
C TYR A 86 3.54 19.34 -10.61
N LEU A 87 3.80 18.50 -9.62
CA LEU A 87 5.15 18.22 -9.15
C LEU A 87 5.62 16.89 -9.72
N GLN A 88 6.79 16.87 -10.34
CA GLN A 88 7.48 15.64 -10.70
C GLN A 88 8.30 15.20 -9.49
N VAL A 89 8.03 13.99 -8.99
CA VAL A 89 8.72 13.42 -7.84
C VAL A 89 9.28 12.05 -8.17
N ASN A 90 10.38 11.70 -7.52
CA ASN A 90 10.88 10.32 -7.49
C ASN A 90 10.69 9.78 -6.08
N VAL A 91 9.82 8.81 -5.93
CA VAL A 91 9.51 8.15 -4.67
C VAL A 91 10.29 6.85 -4.59
N GLN A 92 11.22 6.77 -3.65
CA GLN A 92 11.98 5.59 -3.34
C GLN A 92 11.32 4.90 -2.15
N ALA A 93 10.93 3.66 -2.34
CA ALA A 93 10.27 2.86 -1.30
C ALA A 93 11.07 1.58 -1.06
N THR A 94 11.40 1.30 0.20
CA THR A 94 12.05 0.06 0.62
C THR A 94 11.02 -0.81 1.34
N GLY A 95 10.91 -2.06 0.95
CA GLY A 95 9.92 -2.98 1.52
C GLY A 95 10.18 -4.42 1.13
N ASN A 96 9.26 -5.31 1.52
CA ASN A 96 9.34 -6.72 1.20
C ASN A 96 8.72 -7.03 -0.16
N TYR A 97 9.33 -7.96 -0.88
CA TYR A 97 8.85 -8.49 -2.14
C TYR A 97 9.15 -9.99 -2.26
N VAL A 98 8.45 -10.66 -3.16
CA VAL A 98 8.54 -12.11 -3.32
C VAL A 98 9.65 -12.48 -4.31
N VAL A 99 10.52 -13.40 -3.89
CA VAL A 99 11.55 -14.00 -4.75
C VAL A 99 11.44 -15.52 -4.73
N ALA A 100 11.98 -16.18 -5.75
CA ALA A 100 12.14 -17.63 -5.73
C ALA A 100 13.18 -18.00 -4.66
N ALA A 101 12.86 -18.93 -3.76
CA ALA A 101 13.78 -19.42 -2.74
C ALA A 101 14.80 -20.39 -3.31
N GLN A 102 14.44 -21.08 -4.40
CA GLN A 102 15.22 -22.08 -5.11
C GLN A 102 14.87 -22.05 -6.60
N ALA A 103 15.60 -22.81 -7.41
CA ALA A 103 15.25 -22.98 -8.82
C ALA A 103 13.89 -23.68 -8.95
N VAL A 104 13.00 -23.16 -9.80
CA VAL A 104 11.67 -23.73 -10.10
C VAL A 104 11.55 -23.90 -11.60
N ALA A 105 11.35 -25.14 -12.05
CA ALA A 105 11.17 -25.43 -13.46
C ALA A 105 9.81 -24.93 -13.98
N ARG A 106 9.75 -24.58 -15.26
CA ARG A 106 8.49 -24.27 -15.97
C ARG A 106 7.48 -25.41 -15.81
N GLY A 107 6.23 -25.08 -15.54
CA GLY A 107 5.14 -26.03 -15.36
C GLY A 107 5.04 -26.61 -13.95
N SER A 108 6.00 -26.34 -13.08
CA SER A 108 5.96 -26.80 -11.69
C SER A 108 5.01 -25.95 -10.85
N THR A 109 4.31 -26.59 -9.92
CA THR A 109 3.51 -25.90 -8.90
C THR A 109 4.42 -25.40 -7.78
N LEU A 110 4.27 -24.17 -7.38
CA LEU A 110 5.01 -23.57 -6.27
C LEU A 110 4.50 -24.16 -4.96
N GLN A 111 5.38 -24.86 -4.26
CA GLN A 111 5.12 -25.43 -2.93
C GLN A 111 5.45 -24.42 -1.84
N PRO A 112 4.95 -24.59 -0.61
CA PRO A 112 5.47 -23.87 0.55
C PRO A 112 6.99 -24.02 0.61
N GLY A 113 7.72 -22.91 0.67
CA GLY A 113 9.19 -22.92 0.62
C GLY A 113 9.80 -22.75 -0.78
N SER A 114 9.02 -22.83 -1.88
CA SER A 114 9.50 -22.46 -3.21
C SER A 114 9.76 -20.96 -3.37
N VAL A 115 9.16 -20.14 -2.52
CA VAL A 115 9.24 -18.69 -2.52
C VAL A 115 9.56 -18.17 -1.13
N LYS A 116 10.20 -17.01 -1.06
CA LYS A 116 10.52 -16.29 0.19
C LYS A 116 10.34 -14.81 -0.01
N LEU A 117 10.26 -14.07 1.10
CA LEU A 117 10.34 -12.61 1.07
C LEU A 117 11.80 -12.17 1.06
N ALA A 118 12.12 -11.20 0.22
CA ALA A 118 13.36 -10.44 0.24
C ALA A 118 13.02 -8.97 0.49
N ARG A 119 13.95 -8.23 1.11
CA ARG A 119 13.79 -6.80 1.37
C ARG A 119 14.68 -5.99 0.43
N GLY A 120 14.15 -4.93 -0.15
CA GLY A 120 14.90 -4.05 -1.04
C GLY A 120 14.07 -2.92 -1.61
N ARG A 121 14.66 -2.20 -2.57
CA ARG A 121 14.09 -1.02 -3.23
C ARG A 121 13.00 -1.44 -4.22
N LEU A 122 11.74 -1.18 -3.86
CA LEU A 122 10.56 -1.54 -4.67
C LEU A 122 10.51 -0.77 -5.99
N ASP A 123 11.04 0.45 -6.02
CA ASP A 123 11.09 1.31 -7.22
C ASP A 123 12.08 0.81 -8.28
N GLN A 124 13.03 -0.04 -7.91
CA GLN A 124 14.00 -0.66 -8.80
C GLN A 124 13.56 -2.03 -9.31
N LEU A 125 12.50 -2.59 -8.76
CA LEU A 125 12.01 -3.92 -9.16
C LEU A 125 11.32 -3.90 -10.52
N PRO A 126 11.33 -5.04 -11.23
CA PRO A 126 10.54 -5.21 -12.45
C PRO A 126 9.06 -4.88 -12.21
N PRO A 127 8.36 -4.39 -13.24
CA PRO A 127 6.93 -4.09 -13.12
C PRO A 127 6.12 -5.30 -12.65
N ARG A 128 5.12 -5.06 -11.75
CA ARG A 128 4.22 -6.09 -11.24
C ARG A 128 4.94 -7.21 -10.47
N THR A 129 6.08 -6.92 -9.85
CA THR A 129 6.69 -7.81 -8.86
C THR A 129 5.70 -8.02 -7.72
N MET A 130 5.57 -9.25 -7.26
CA MET A 130 4.66 -9.63 -6.18
C MET A 130 5.19 -9.13 -4.84
N LEU A 131 4.31 -8.56 -4.04
CA LEU A 131 4.62 -8.09 -2.68
C LEU A 131 4.03 -9.02 -1.60
N ASP A 132 3.05 -9.83 -1.97
CA ASP A 132 2.37 -10.75 -1.08
C ASP A 132 2.67 -12.20 -1.49
N ILE A 133 3.31 -12.93 -0.57
CA ILE A 133 3.72 -14.33 -0.78
C ILE A 133 2.52 -15.29 -0.92
N THR A 134 1.36 -14.92 -0.35
CA THR A 134 0.16 -15.76 -0.44
C THR A 134 -0.36 -15.89 -1.86
N GLN A 135 -0.12 -14.88 -2.69
CA GLN A 135 -0.48 -14.90 -4.12
C GLN A 135 0.32 -15.93 -4.94
N ALA A 136 1.46 -16.40 -4.43
CA ALA A 136 2.28 -17.41 -5.08
C ALA A 136 1.88 -18.85 -4.69
N GLN A 137 1.05 -19.02 -3.66
CA GLN A 137 0.67 -20.35 -3.19
C GLN A 137 -0.11 -21.13 -4.25
N ASP A 138 0.28 -22.39 -4.47
CA ASP A 138 -0.32 -23.31 -5.44
C ASP A 138 -0.33 -22.81 -6.89
N ALA A 139 0.36 -21.70 -7.17
CA ALA A 139 0.49 -21.19 -8.54
C ALA A 139 1.44 -22.08 -9.36
N VAL A 140 1.20 -22.14 -10.66
CA VAL A 140 2.05 -22.88 -11.61
C VAL A 140 3.00 -21.91 -12.30
N SER A 141 4.30 -22.20 -12.28
CA SER A 141 5.29 -21.40 -13.01
C SER A 141 5.13 -21.52 -14.52
N LEU A 142 5.08 -20.40 -15.21
CA LEU A 142 4.99 -20.31 -16.67
C LEU A 142 6.37 -20.29 -17.34
N ARG A 143 7.44 -20.17 -16.56
CA ARG A 143 8.85 -20.15 -17.00
C ARG A 143 9.76 -20.71 -15.92
N ASP A 144 11.01 -20.97 -16.26
CA ASP A 144 12.02 -21.30 -15.26
C ASP A 144 12.30 -20.06 -14.39
N LEU A 145 12.39 -20.29 -13.08
CA LEU A 145 12.73 -19.26 -12.09
C LEU A 145 14.09 -19.61 -11.47
N ALA A 146 14.98 -18.64 -11.45
CA ALA A 146 16.28 -18.75 -10.78
C ALA A 146 16.14 -18.41 -9.27
N PRO A 147 17.00 -18.94 -8.39
CA PRO A 147 17.06 -18.54 -7.00
C PRO A 147 17.24 -17.01 -6.88
N ASP A 148 16.60 -16.41 -5.87
CA ASP A 148 16.58 -14.97 -5.58
C ASP A 148 15.99 -14.07 -6.70
N GLN A 149 15.43 -14.66 -7.74
CA GLN A 149 14.75 -13.90 -8.81
C GLN A 149 13.45 -13.30 -8.29
N PRO A 150 13.21 -11.97 -8.45
CA PRO A 150 11.93 -11.34 -8.17
C PRO A 150 10.81 -11.96 -9.02
N ILE A 151 9.74 -12.37 -8.37
CA ILE A 151 8.61 -13.01 -9.03
C ILE A 151 7.58 -11.97 -9.45
N GLN A 152 7.27 -11.93 -10.74
CA GLN A 152 6.22 -11.11 -11.30
C GLN A 152 4.92 -11.92 -11.45
N LEU A 153 3.77 -11.25 -11.33
CA LEU A 153 2.46 -11.88 -11.56
C LEU A 153 2.36 -12.58 -12.93
N SER A 154 3.03 -12.04 -13.96
CA SER A 154 3.05 -12.62 -15.32
C SER A 154 3.87 -13.90 -15.45
N MET A 155 4.69 -14.23 -14.46
CA MET A 155 5.48 -15.47 -14.44
C MET A 155 4.71 -16.66 -13.91
N LEU A 156 3.55 -16.42 -13.28
CA LEU A 156 2.75 -17.44 -12.64
C LEU A 156 1.35 -17.52 -13.25
N ARG A 157 0.81 -18.71 -13.32
CA ARG A 157 -0.61 -18.99 -13.53
C ARG A 157 -1.20 -19.39 -12.19
N GLN A 158 -2.04 -18.55 -11.65
CA GLN A 158 -2.73 -18.84 -10.40
C GLN A 158 -3.78 -19.93 -10.63
N THR A 159 -3.88 -20.87 -9.71
CA THR A 159 -4.96 -21.86 -9.68
C THR A 159 -6.18 -21.26 -8.97
N TRP A 160 -7.37 -21.60 -9.47
CA TRP A 160 -8.61 -21.18 -8.83
C TRP A 160 -8.78 -21.89 -7.49
N ARG A 161 -8.85 -21.15 -6.40
CA ARG A 161 -9.17 -21.70 -5.08
C ARG A 161 -10.66 -21.90 -4.91
N ILE A 162 -11.43 -21.01 -5.53
CA ILE A 162 -12.88 -21.13 -5.64
C ILE A 162 -13.32 -20.97 -7.10
N LYS A 163 -14.44 -21.61 -7.44
CA LYS A 163 -15.04 -21.55 -8.79
C LYS A 163 -16.42 -20.93 -8.72
N ALA A 164 -16.85 -20.27 -9.77
CA ALA A 164 -18.21 -19.76 -9.91
C ALA A 164 -19.23 -20.91 -9.72
N GLY A 165 -20.28 -20.66 -8.91
CA GLY A 165 -21.27 -21.66 -8.52
C GLY A 165 -20.87 -22.52 -7.33
N GLN A 166 -19.66 -22.41 -6.81
CA GLN A 166 -19.23 -23.13 -5.60
C GLN A 166 -19.83 -22.48 -4.35
N ARG A 167 -20.27 -23.31 -3.39
CA ARG A 167 -20.58 -22.86 -2.03
C ARG A 167 -19.31 -22.52 -1.30
N VAL A 168 -19.30 -21.35 -0.66
CA VAL A 168 -18.15 -20.81 0.07
C VAL A 168 -18.61 -20.24 1.39
N GLN A 169 -17.72 -20.28 2.38
CA GLN A 169 -17.93 -19.57 3.64
C GLN A 169 -17.48 -18.12 3.49
N VAL A 170 -18.28 -17.22 4.06
CA VAL A 170 -17.98 -15.78 4.14
C VAL A 170 -17.79 -15.43 5.60
N VAL A 171 -16.66 -14.85 5.92
CA VAL A 171 -16.29 -14.40 7.26
C VAL A 171 -16.18 -12.88 7.23
N ALA A 172 -17.11 -12.19 7.90
CA ALA A 172 -17.06 -10.75 8.05
C ALA A 172 -16.51 -10.41 9.44
N THR A 173 -15.44 -9.63 9.50
CA THR A 173 -14.78 -9.22 10.73
C THR A 173 -14.89 -7.70 10.89
N GLY A 174 -15.32 -7.25 12.05
CA GLY A 174 -15.35 -5.85 12.47
C GLY A 174 -14.72 -5.69 13.85
N ASP A 175 -14.78 -4.49 14.41
CA ASP A 175 -14.22 -4.18 15.73
C ASP A 175 -14.89 -5.02 16.82
N GLY A 176 -14.18 -6.08 17.27
CA GLY A 176 -14.62 -6.95 18.38
C GLY A 176 -15.66 -8.01 18.03
N PHE A 177 -16.04 -8.21 16.76
CA PHE A 177 -16.96 -9.26 16.35
C PHE A 177 -16.55 -9.93 15.03
N SER A 178 -16.99 -11.18 14.84
CA SER A 178 -16.86 -11.92 13.58
C SER A 178 -18.19 -12.63 13.29
N VAL A 179 -18.66 -12.55 12.07
CA VAL A 179 -19.90 -13.18 11.60
C VAL A 179 -19.56 -14.14 10.45
N ASN A 180 -20.04 -15.37 10.55
CA ASN A 180 -19.90 -16.39 9.51
C ASN A 180 -21.21 -16.56 8.76
N GLY A 181 -21.12 -16.71 7.44
CA GLY A 181 -22.25 -17.00 6.57
C GLY A 181 -21.83 -17.87 5.39
N GLU A 182 -22.81 -18.40 4.68
CA GLU A 182 -22.59 -19.15 3.44
C GLU A 182 -23.22 -18.47 2.25
N GLY A 183 -22.58 -18.63 1.09
CA GLY A 183 -23.10 -18.13 -0.17
C GLY A 183 -22.55 -18.88 -1.39
N LEU A 184 -23.01 -18.48 -2.56
CA LEU A 184 -22.55 -19.01 -3.85
C LEU A 184 -21.57 -18.02 -4.49
N ALA A 185 -20.36 -18.49 -4.82
CA ALA A 185 -19.38 -17.70 -5.56
C ALA A 185 -19.92 -17.35 -6.96
N LEU A 186 -19.81 -16.11 -7.37
CA LEU A 186 -20.28 -15.62 -8.68
C LEU A 186 -19.17 -15.56 -9.72
N ASN A 187 -17.90 -15.63 -9.29
CA ASN A 187 -16.72 -15.69 -10.16
C ASN A 187 -15.69 -16.66 -9.63
N ASN A 188 -14.77 -17.07 -10.52
CA ASN A 188 -13.58 -17.78 -10.10
C ASN A 188 -12.62 -16.82 -9.40
N ALA A 189 -11.93 -17.29 -8.36
CA ALA A 189 -10.88 -16.52 -7.70
C ALA A 189 -9.81 -17.42 -7.10
N SER A 190 -8.57 -16.96 -7.11
CA SER A 190 -7.42 -17.55 -6.45
C SER A 190 -7.23 -16.93 -5.06
N VAL A 191 -6.33 -17.47 -4.26
CA VAL A 191 -5.95 -16.90 -2.96
C VAL A 191 -5.53 -15.42 -3.14
N ALA A 192 -5.90 -14.59 -2.18
CA ALA A 192 -5.69 -13.13 -2.16
C ALA A 192 -6.40 -12.35 -3.30
N GLN A 193 -7.27 -12.99 -4.08
CA GLN A 193 -8.11 -12.32 -5.07
C GLN A 193 -9.50 -11.99 -4.52
N ASN A 194 -10.13 -10.98 -5.13
CA ASN A 194 -11.49 -10.59 -4.81
C ASN A 194 -12.48 -11.58 -5.40
N ALA A 195 -13.41 -12.08 -4.57
CA ALA A 195 -14.53 -12.89 -4.96
C ALA A 195 -15.85 -12.19 -4.65
N ARG A 196 -16.81 -12.33 -5.56
CA ARG A 196 -18.19 -11.92 -5.37
C ARG A 196 -19.01 -13.12 -4.97
N VAL A 197 -19.80 -12.99 -3.93
CA VAL A 197 -20.61 -14.09 -3.36
C VAL A 197 -22.04 -13.62 -3.22
N ARG A 198 -22.99 -14.44 -3.67
CA ARG A 198 -24.42 -14.27 -3.41
C ARG A 198 -24.78 -15.03 -2.14
N MET A 199 -25.15 -14.29 -1.12
CA MET A 199 -25.63 -14.84 0.17
C MET A 199 -27.02 -15.49 0.01
N SER A 200 -27.41 -16.31 0.97
CA SER A 200 -28.76 -16.91 1.03
C SER A 200 -29.90 -15.89 1.03
N SER A 201 -29.64 -14.67 1.55
CA SER A 201 -30.56 -13.53 1.51
C SER A 201 -30.75 -12.92 0.12
N GLY A 202 -29.94 -13.34 -0.88
CA GLY A 202 -29.90 -12.75 -2.23
C GLY A 202 -28.92 -11.56 -2.35
N GLN A 203 -28.41 -11.03 -1.23
CA GLN A 203 -27.43 -9.95 -1.23
C GLN A 203 -26.10 -10.41 -1.83
N ILE A 204 -25.47 -9.53 -2.61
CA ILE A 204 -24.13 -9.79 -3.17
C ILE A 204 -23.11 -9.04 -2.31
N VAL A 205 -22.13 -9.78 -1.81
CA VAL A 205 -20.99 -9.26 -1.05
C VAL A 205 -19.70 -9.52 -1.82
N SER A 206 -18.65 -8.76 -1.51
CA SER A 206 -17.33 -8.93 -2.09
C SER A 206 -16.29 -9.02 -0.98
N GLY A 207 -15.34 -9.93 -1.10
CA GLY A 207 -14.28 -10.13 -0.13
C GLY A 207 -13.08 -10.83 -0.75
N ILE A 208 -12.03 -10.99 0.03
CA ILE A 208 -10.76 -11.61 -0.37
C ILE A 208 -10.76 -13.09 -0.03
N VAL A 209 -10.35 -13.92 -0.99
CA VAL A 209 -10.21 -15.38 -0.80
C VAL A 209 -8.97 -15.68 0.05
N ASN A 210 -9.13 -16.40 1.15
CA ASN A 210 -8.00 -16.88 1.95
C ASN A 210 -7.47 -18.26 1.44
N ALA A 211 -6.42 -18.75 2.09
CA ALA A 211 -5.80 -20.05 1.73
C ALA A 211 -6.77 -21.24 1.86
N ASP A 212 -7.76 -21.16 2.75
CA ASP A 212 -8.76 -22.22 2.98
C ASP A 212 -9.92 -22.17 1.98
N GLY A 213 -10.03 -21.09 1.19
CA GLY A 213 -11.13 -20.87 0.26
C GLY A 213 -12.33 -20.13 0.89
N ASN A 214 -12.15 -19.55 2.07
CA ASN A 214 -13.14 -18.68 2.70
C ASN A 214 -13.02 -17.26 2.14
N ILE A 215 -14.11 -16.53 2.16
CA ILE A 215 -14.16 -15.13 1.72
C ILE A 215 -14.11 -14.22 2.95
N LEU A 216 -13.05 -13.43 3.06
CA LEU A 216 -12.85 -12.49 4.16
C LEU A 216 -13.36 -11.11 3.78
N ILE A 217 -14.17 -10.50 4.65
CA ILE A 217 -14.70 -9.14 4.51
C ILE A 217 -14.30 -8.37 5.78
N ASN A 218 -13.61 -7.27 5.61
CA ASN A 218 -13.34 -6.31 6.69
C ASN A 218 -14.40 -5.20 6.62
N LEU A 219 -15.09 -4.99 7.73
CA LEU A 219 -16.17 -4.00 7.90
C LEU A 219 -15.66 -2.73 8.55
#